data_57561df73b2a4f3615ca79fd3b844a63
#
_entry.id   57561df73b2a4f3615ca79fd3b844a63
#
_cell.length_a   1.000
_cell.length_b   1.000
_cell.length_c   1.000
_cell.angle_alpha   90.00
_cell.angle_beta   90.00
_cell.angle_gamma   90.00
#
_symmetry.space_group_name_H-M   'P 1'
#
loop_
_entity.id
_entity.type
_entity.pdbx_description
1 polymer ?
#
loop_
_entity_poly.entity_id
_entity_poly.type
_entity_poly.pdbx_seq_one_letter_code
_entity_poly.pdbx_strand_id
1 'polypeptide(L)'
;MKKIFVKTKNVKQLISMMNRLREREDGVPGMGLIYGEPGLGKTYAITWWAAQNDAILIRSANLMSARWLLEEMVEELGEIPYNKFSDIFNQVVSQLIKTPRTIIVDETDYLTIDSRAVETLRDIHDKTNVPIVLVGMGTANKRLQRHKHLYDRLLEIIKFEPFSKQDITSIIDQLSEVLFTDCAKKLLYTRTNRFRQLVKTISKAEQVAKSNGIKEIDEITLKEVLKNDDTDAEEIELTNENS
;
A
#
# COMPACT_ATOMS: atom_id res chain seq x y z
N MET A 1 5.31 -20.93 -2.21
CA MET A 1 4.24 -20.07 -1.62
C MET A 1 3.03 -20.02 -2.53
N LYS A 2 1.84 -20.09 -1.96
CA LYS A 2 0.55 -19.97 -2.67
C LYS A 2 0.33 -18.53 -3.12
N LYS A 3 -0.22 -18.32 -4.32
CA LYS A 3 -0.59 -17.00 -4.86
C LYS A 3 -1.99 -16.60 -4.37
N ILE A 4 -2.13 -16.30 -3.09
CA ILE A 4 -3.40 -15.95 -2.44
C ILE A 4 -3.27 -14.60 -1.78
N PHE A 5 -4.33 -13.79 -1.84
CA PHE A 5 -4.40 -12.52 -1.12
C PHE A 5 -5.00 -12.73 0.27
N VAL A 6 -4.22 -12.44 1.32
CA VAL A 6 -4.63 -12.64 2.71
C VAL A 6 -5.28 -11.38 3.27
N LYS A 7 -6.52 -11.49 3.73
CA LYS A 7 -7.29 -10.37 4.32
C LYS A 7 -6.95 -10.20 5.81
N THR A 8 -5.84 -9.52 6.10
CA THR A 8 -5.45 -9.11 7.47
C THR A 8 -6.41 -8.06 8.05
N LYS A 9 -6.24 -7.73 9.33
CA LYS A 9 -7.00 -6.65 9.98
C LYS A 9 -6.89 -5.33 9.21
N ASN A 10 -5.68 -4.93 8.81
CA ASN A 10 -5.43 -3.73 8.02
C ASN A 10 -6.20 -3.74 6.68
N VAL A 11 -6.19 -4.87 5.99
CA VAL A 11 -6.91 -5.03 4.70
C VAL A 11 -8.42 -4.93 4.89
N LYS A 12 -8.96 -5.52 5.96
CA LYS A 12 -10.40 -5.42 6.27
C LYS A 12 -10.81 -3.97 6.55
N GLN A 13 -9.99 -3.21 7.27
CA GLN A 13 -10.21 -1.79 7.51
C GLN A 13 -10.18 -0.97 6.21
N LEU A 14 -9.19 -1.24 5.33
CA LEU A 14 -9.11 -0.63 3.99
C LEU A 14 -10.39 -0.89 3.19
N ILE A 15 -10.83 -2.15 3.07
CA ILE A 15 -12.03 -2.49 2.31
C ILE A 15 -13.26 -1.76 2.88
N SER A 16 -13.40 -1.73 4.21
CA SER A 16 -14.50 -1.04 4.88
C SER A 16 -14.51 0.46 4.59
N MET A 17 -13.33 1.12 4.65
CA MET A 17 -13.19 2.53 4.30
C MET A 17 -13.54 2.79 2.83
N MET A 18 -13.01 1.98 1.90
CA MET A 18 -13.27 2.13 0.47
C MET A 18 -14.77 2.04 0.16
N ASN A 19 -15.48 1.11 0.81
CA ASN A 19 -16.92 0.98 0.66
C ASN A 19 -17.66 2.23 1.17
N ARG A 20 -17.33 2.71 2.38
CA ARG A 20 -17.95 3.94 2.92
C ARG A 20 -17.69 5.17 2.05
N LEU A 21 -16.49 5.32 1.49
CA LEU A 21 -16.18 6.41 0.56
C LEU A 21 -17.01 6.34 -0.73
N ARG A 22 -17.30 5.13 -1.22
CA ARG A 22 -18.09 4.93 -2.45
C ARG A 22 -19.59 5.06 -2.22
N GLU A 23 -20.08 4.63 -1.06
CA GLU A 23 -21.50 4.57 -0.70
C GLU A 23 -21.97 5.82 0.08
N ARG A 24 -21.08 6.82 0.24
CA ARG A 24 -21.40 8.03 0.99
C ARG A 24 -22.52 8.82 0.36
N GLU A 25 -23.28 9.53 1.19
CA GLU A 25 -24.33 10.46 0.76
C GLU A 25 -23.73 11.69 0.04
N ASP A 26 -24.52 12.31 -0.83
CA ASP A 26 -24.12 13.53 -1.52
C ASP A 26 -23.83 14.66 -0.52
N GLY A 27 -22.76 15.40 -0.78
CA GLY A 27 -22.29 16.48 0.10
C GLY A 27 -21.37 16.03 1.25
N VAL A 28 -21.24 14.72 1.49
CA VAL A 28 -20.25 14.19 2.42
C VAL A 28 -18.88 14.14 1.75
N PRO A 29 -17.80 14.61 2.41
CA PRO A 29 -16.46 14.51 1.85
C PRO A 29 -16.11 13.09 1.43
N GLY A 30 -15.41 12.93 0.30
CA GLY A 30 -15.12 11.63 -0.29
C GLY A 30 -13.64 11.30 -0.38
N MET A 31 -12.80 11.96 0.42
CA MET A 31 -11.38 11.66 0.47
C MET A 31 -11.03 10.81 1.67
N GLY A 32 -9.99 9.99 1.55
CA GLY A 32 -9.48 9.15 2.62
C GLY A 32 -7.96 9.14 2.67
N LEU A 33 -7.41 8.84 3.85
CA LEU A 33 -5.99 8.70 4.07
C LEU A 33 -5.66 7.36 4.73
N ILE A 34 -4.73 6.62 4.12
CA ILE A 34 -4.13 5.43 4.71
C ILE A 34 -2.66 5.70 4.95
N TYR A 35 -2.22 5.60 6.20
CA TYR A 35 -0.82 5.79 6.53
C TYR A 35 -0.30 4.73 7.48
N GLY A 36 1.02 4.61 7.59
CA GLY A 36 1.67 3.65 8.50
C GLY A 36 3.12 3.39 8.10
N GLU A 37 3.82 2.65 8.95
CA GLU A 37 5.22 2.30 8.76
C GLU A 37 5.47 1.57 7.42
N PRO A 38 6.70 1.65 6.87
CA PRO A 38 7.08 0.87 5.70
C PRO A 38 6.96 -0.64 5.95
N GLY A 39 6.61 -1.39 4.91
CA GLY A 39 6.56 -2.86 4.96
C GLY A 39 5.30 -3.46 5.59
N LEU A 40 4.27 -2.66 5.94
CA LEU A 40 2.99 -3.14 6.47
C LEU A 40 2.00 -3.61 5.38
N GLY A 41 2.40 -3.62 4.11
CA GLY A 41 1.59 -4.14 3.01
C GLY A 41 0.57 -3.14 2.44
N LYS A 42 0.72 -1.82 2.67
CA LYS A 42 -0.19 -0.78 2.13
C LYS A 42 -0.30 -0.87 0.62
N THR A 43 0.82 -0.73 -0.09
CA THR A 43 0.88 -0.83 -1.56
C THR A 43 0.27 -2.13 -2.08
N TYR A 44 0.59 -3.26 -1.45
CA TYR A 44 0.04 -4.56 -1.83
C TYR A 44 -1.49 -4.61 -1.71
N ALA A 45 -2.02 -4.07 -0.61
CA ALA A 45 -3.45 -4.03 -0.34
C ALA A 45 -4.22 -3.12 -1.31
N ILE A 46 -3.70 -1.92 -1.59
CA ILE A 46 -4.35 -0.98 -2.52
C ILE A 46 -4.27 -1.47 -3.97
N THR A 47 -3.14 -2.06 -4.38
CA THR A 47 -3.00 -2.65 -5.73
C THR A 47 -4.02 -3.77 -5.95
N TRP A 48 -4.16 -4.66 -4.96
CA TRP A 48 -5.17 -5.71 -5.02
C TRP A 48 -6.59 -5.12 -5.11
N TRP A 49 -6.91 -4.12 -4.27
CA TRP A 49 -8.23 -3.51 -4.27
C TRP A 49 -8.52 -2.76 -5.56
N ALA A 50 -7.56 -2.00 -6.09
CA ALA A 50 -7.68 -1.27 -7.34
C ALA A 50 -8.00 -2.19 -8.52
N ALA A 51 -7.29 -3.31 -8.63
CA ALA A 51 -7.51 -4.31 -9.67
C ALA A 51 -8.90 -4.96 -9.63
N GLN A 52 -9.50 -5.08 -8.44
CA GLN A 52 -10.85 -5.66 -8.28
C GLN A 52 -11.98 -4.66 -8.53
N ASN A 53 -11.68 -3.35 -8.48
CA ASN A 53 -12.70 -2.30 -8.49
C ASN A 53 -12.52 -1.28 -9.61
N ASP A 54 -11.70 -1.57 -10.62
CA ASP A 54 -11.39 -0.66 -11.74
C ASP A 54 -11.03 0.76 -11.25
N ALA A 55 -10.17 0.85 -10.23
CA ALA A 55 -9.72 2.13 -9.70
C ALA A 55 -8.49 2.62 -10.45
N ILE A 56 -8.32 3.94 -10.53
CA ILE A 56 -7.10 4.58 -11.01
C ILE A 56 -6.07 4.51 -9.89
N LEU A 57 -4.93 3.86 -10.13
CA LEU A 57 -3.85 3.73 -9.17
C LEU A 57 -2.60 4.44 -9.67
N ILE A 58 -2.27 5.55 -9.02
CA ILE A 58 -1.07 6.34 -9.33
C ILE A 58 -0.06 6.15 -8.21
N ARG A 59 1.19 5.93 -8.59
CA ARG A 59 2.29 5.91 -7.64
C ARG A 59 3.09 7.20 -7.76
N SER A 60 3.01 8.04 -6.76
CA SER A 60 3.74 9.30 -6.80
C SER A 60 5.25 9.07 -6.73
N ALA A 61 5.96 9.81 -7.58
CA ALA A 61 7.41 9.80 -7.64
C ALA A 61 7.99 11.06 -6.96
N ASN A 62 9.27 11.00 -6.62
CA ASN A 62 9.98 12.19 -6.14
C ASN A 62 9.92 13.29 -7.22
N LEU A 63 9.61 14.52 -6.81
CA LEU A 63 9.45 15.68 -7.70
C LEU A 63 8.22 15.61 -8.66
N MET A 64 7.27 14.71 -8.43
CA MET A 64 6.03 14.67 -9.22
C MET A 64 5.29 16.02 -9.12
N SER A 65 5.15 16.70 -10.24
CA SER A 65 4.39 17.93 -10.34
C SER A 65 2.90 17.68 -10.49
N ALA A 66 2.07 18.71 -10.27
CA ALA A 66 0.63 18.65 -10.54
C ALA A 66 0.33 18.30 -12.01
N ARG A 67 1.16 18.78 -12.96
CA ARG A 67 1.03 18.44 -14.37
C ARG A 67 1.29 16.94 -14.61
N TRP A 68 2.41 16.42 -14.10
CA TRP A 68 2.75 15.01 -14.24
C TRP A 68 1.66 14.10 -13.62
N LEU A 69 1.16 14.46 -12.45
CA LEU A 69 0.04 13.75 -11.81
C LEU A 69 -1.19 13.66 -12.73
N LEU A 70 -1.56 14.77 -13.41
CA LEU A 70 -2.69 14.77 -14.34
C LEU A 70 -2.41 13.96 -15.61
N GLU A 71 -1.18 13.99 -16.13
CA GLU A 71 -0.78 13.18 -17.28
C GLU A 71 -0.91 11.68 -16.97
N GLU A 72 -0.40 11.22 -15.84
CA GLU A 72 -0.60 9.83 -15.36
C GLU A 72 -2.08 9.46 -15.22
N MET A 73 -2.92 10.39 -14.71
CA MET A 73 -4.37 10.14 -14.62
C MET A 73 -5.00 9.94 -15.98
N VAL A 74 -4.63 10.75 -16.98
CA VAL A 74 -5.18 10.64 -18.34
C VAL A 74 -4.74 9.33 -18.99
N GLU A 75 -3.49 8.91 -18.78
CA GLU A 75 -2.96 7.63 -19.27
C GLU A 75 -3.69 6.43 -18.64
N GLU A 76 -3.94 6.47 -17.33
CA GLU A 76 -4.74 5.45 -16.61
C GLU A 76 -6.22 5.44 -17.03
N LEU A 77 -6.73 6.54 -17.57
CA LEU A 77 -8.04 6.63 -18.19
C LEU A 77 -8.04 6.12 -19.64
N GLY A 78 -6.89 5.74 -20.19
CA GLY A 78 -6.72 5.18 -21.54
C GLY A 78 -6.69 6.23 -22.64
N GLU A 79 -6.34 7.48 -22.31
CA GLU A 79 -6.30 8.60 -23.26
C GLU A 79 -4.89 9.18 -23.39
N ILE A 80 -4.71 10.08 -24.36
CA ILE A 80 -3.46 10.82 -24.57
C ILE A 80 -3.61 12.21 -23.94
N PRO A 81 -2.68 12.62 -23.06
CA PRO A 81 -2.73 13.93 -22.40
C PRO A 81 -2.63 15.10 -23.40
N TYR A 82 -3.44 16.12 -23.21
CA TYR A 82 -3.33 17.37 -23.94
C TYR A 82 -2.08 18.18 -23.54
N ASN A 83 -1.73 19.18 -24.37
CA ASN A 83 -0.49 19.95 -24.13
C ASN A 83 -0.59 21.00 -23.03
N LYS A 84 -1.76 21.61 -22.79
CA LYS A 84 -1.93 22.67 -21.80
C LYS A 84 -2.47 22.10 -20.48
N PHE A 85 -1.96 22.58 -19.36
CA PHE A 85 -2.38 22.17 -18.02
C PHE A 85 -3.91 22.22 -17.82
N SER A 86 -4.53 23.35 -18.23
CA SER A 86 -5.97 23.53 -18.13
C SER A 86 -6.77 22.47 -18.91
N ASP A 87 -6.25 22.09 -20.07
CA ASP A 87 -6.93 21.15 -20.96
C ASP A 87 -6.81 19.72 -20.43
N ILE A 88 -5.62 19.35 -19.87
CA ILE A 88 -5.43 18.06 -19.20
C ILE A 88 -6.34 17.97 -17.97
N PHE A 89 -6.40 19.01 -17.15
CA PHE A 89 -7.29 19.04 -15.99
C PHE A 89 -8.77 18.87 -16.39
N ASN A 90 -9.23 19.60 -17.42
CA ASN A 90 -10.59 19.46 -17.92
C ASN A 90 -10.84 18.08 -18.55
N GLN A 91 -9.83 17.47 -19.18
CA GLN A 91 -9.88 16.11 -19.72
C GLN A 91 -10.12 15.09 -18.59
N VAL A 92 -9.33 15.12 -17.53
CA VAL A 92 -9.51 14.27 -16.33
C VAL A 92 -10.92 14.44 -15.76
N VAL A 93 -11.33 15.69 -15.49
CA VAL A 93 -12.64 15.98 -14.90
C VAL A 93 -13.78 15.46 -15.80
N SER A 94 -13.71 15.72 -17.10
CA SER A 94 -14.75 15.30 -18.05
C SER A 94 -14.88 13.78 -18.13
N GLN A 95 -13.77 13.05 -18.10
CA GLN A 95 -13.76 11.59 -18.10
C GLN A 95 -14.32 11.01 -16.80
N LEU A 96 -13.91 11.55 -15.67
CA LEU A 96 -14.39 11.09 -14.36
C LEU A 96 -15.86 11.39 -14.10
N ILE A 97 -16.42 12.44 -14.72
CA ILE A 97 -17.87 12.70 -14.71
C ILE A 97 -18.62 11.67 -15.54
N LYS A 98 -18.08 11.28 -16.71
CA LYS A 98 -18.71 10.28 -17.59
C LYS A 98 -18.61 8.86 -17.02
N THR A 99 -17.45 8.52 -16.51
CA THR A 99 -17.14 7.18 -15.98
C THR A 99 -16.45 7.34 -14.63
N PRO A 100 -17.22 7.45 -13.53
CA PRO A 100 -16.66 7.66 -12.21
C PRO A 100 -15.78 6.48 -11.77
N ARG A 101 -14.53 6.75 -11.44
CA ARG A 101 -13.57 5.77 -10.90
C ARG A 101 -12.93 6.31 -9.63
N THR A 102 -12.72 5.44 -8.64
CA THR A 102 -11.95 5.80 -7.45
C THR A 102 -10.49 6.07 -7.82
N ILE A 103 -9.91 7.16 -7.31
CA ILE A 103 -8.49 7.47 -7.49
C ILE A 103 -7.74 7.08 -6.23
N ILE A 104 -6.65 6.35 -6.38
CA ILE A 104 -5.74 5.98 -5.30
C ILE A 104 -4.35 6.53 -5.64
N VAL A 105 -3.76 7.28 -4.72
CA VAL A 105 -2.41 7.83 -4.88
C VAL A 105 -1.51 7.22 -3.82
N ASP A 106 -0.59 6.35 -4.24
CA ASP A 106 0.42 5.74 -3.36
C ASP A 106 1.66 6.64 -3.23
N GLU A 107 2.42 6.41 -2.16
CA GLU A 107 3.64 7.17 -1.82
C GLU A 107 3.40 8.70 -1.73
N THR A 108 2.23 9.10 -1.24
CA THR A 108 1.79 10.51 -1.13
C THR A 108 2.78 11.41 -0.36
N ASP A 109 3.72 10.81 0.36
CA ASP A 109 4.81 11.53 1.02
C ASP A 109 5.61 12.41 0.05
N TYR A 110 5.81 11.96 -1.18
CA TYR A 110 6.46 12.75 -2.23
C TYR A 110 5.55 13.87 -2.75
N LEU A 111 4.27 13.56 -2.95
CA LEU A 111 3.30 14.53 -3.47
C LEU A 111 3.04 15.68 -2.50
N THR A 112 3.04 15.42 -1.20
CA THR A 112 2.80 16.43 -0.16
C THR A 112 3.93 17.45 0.00
N ILE A 113 5.02 17.35 -0.78
CA ILE A 113 6.07 18.36 -0.87
C ILE A 113 5.60 19.55 -1.70
N ASP A 114 4.85 19.31 -2.78
CA ASP A 114 4.25 20.35 -3.62
C ASP A 114 2.75 20.51 -3.31
N SER A 115 2.40 21.66 -2.70
CA SER A 115 1.00 21.97 -2.37
C SER A 115 0.09 21.98 -3.60
N ARG A 116 0.59 22.35 -4.79
CA ARG A 116 -0.19 22.42 -6.03
C ARG A 116 -0.72 21.05 -6.47
N ALA A 117 0.09 20.00 -6.33
CA ALA A 117 -0.33 18.65 -6.68
C ALA A 117 -1.45 18.15 -5.74
N VAL A 118 -1.31 18.43 -4.44
CA VAL A 118 -2.31 18.10 -3.43
C VAL A 118 -3.62 18.86 -3.63
N GLU A 119 -3.52 20.17 -3.94
CA GLU A 119 -4.69 21.02 -4.23
C GLU A 119 -5.37 20.59 -5.54
N THR A 120 -4.62 20.13 -6.53
CA THR A 120 -5.20 19.59 -7.78
C THR A 120 -6.07 18.36 -7.51
N LEU A 121 -5.66 17.47 -6.60
CA LEU A 121 -6.50 16.32 -6.19
C LEU A 121 -7.81 16.79 -5.53
N ARG A 122 -7.73 17.77 -4.63
CA ARG A 122 -8.92 18.35 -4.02
C ARG A 122 -9.86 18.93 -5.08
N ASP A 123 -9.34 19.71 -6.04
CA ASP A 123 -10.14 20.36 -7.08
C ASP A 123 -10.81 19.30 -8.00
N ILE A 124 -10.14 18.18 -8.28
CA ILE A 124 -10.73 17.04 -9.00
C ILE A 124 -11.89 16.46 -8.17
N HIS A 125 -11.65 16.18 -6.88
CA HIS A 125 -12.69 15.65 -5.99
C HIS A 125 -13.91 16.59 -5.95
N ASP A 126 -13.70 17.88 -5.70
CA ASP A 126 -14.76 18.88 -5.58
C ASP A 126 -15.59 19.03 -6.88
N LYS A 127 -14.97 18.79 -8.05
CA LYS A 127 -15.67 18.87 -9.37
C LYS A 127 -16.35 17.58 -9.81
N THR A 128 -15.83 16.43 -9.43
CA THR A 128 -16.27 15.13 -9.93
C THR A 128 -17.00 14.29 -8.90
N ASN A 129 -16.85 14.63 -7.63
CA ASN A 129 -17.35 13.86 -6.49
C ASN A 129 -16.81 12.40 -6.44
N VAL A 130 -15.74 12.05 -7.19
CA VAL A 130 -15.16 10.71 -7.11
C VAL A 130 -14.38 10.53 -5.81
N PRO A 131 -14.36 9.31 -5.22
CA PRO A 131 -13.53 9.04 -4.06
C PRO A 131 -12.04 9.16 -4.40
N ILE A 132 -11.27 9.81 -3.51
CA ILE A 132 -9.81 9.90 -3.61
C ILE A 132 -9.16 9.38 -2.34
N VAL A 133 -8.25 8.42 -2.47
CA VAL A 133 -7.55 7.82 -1.34
C VAL A 133 -6.06 8.06 -1.45
N LEU A 134 -5.52 8.73 -0.45
CA LEU A 134 -4.10 9.01 -0.31
C LEU A 134 -3.45 7.91 0.55
N VAL A 135 -2.29 7.41 0.11
CA VAL A 135 -1.59 6.34 0.83
C VAL A 135 -0.14 6.75 1.03
N GLY A 136 0.35 6.70 2.27
CA GLY A 136 1.71 7.14 2.57
C GLY A 136 2.24 6.65 3.93
N MET A 137 3.31 7.28 4.36
CA MET A 137 3.89 7.08 5.70
C MET A 137 3.31 8.06 6.72
N GLY A 138 3.75 7.98 7.97
CA GLY A 138 3.32 8.93 9.01
C GLY A 138 3.67 10.39 8.73
N THR A 139 4.68 10.63 7.89
CA THR A 139 5.08 11.96 7.40
C THR A 139 4.04 12.58 6.49
N ALA A 140 3.38 11.79 5.62
CA ALA A 140 2.28 12.26 4.78
C ALA A 140 1.13 12.81 5.64
N ASN A 141 0.69 12.07 6.66
CA ASN A 141 -0.37 12.55 7.57
C ASN A 141 0.00 13.89 8.23
N LYS A 142 1.22 14.03 8.77
CA LYS A 142 1.67 15.27 9.40
C LYS A 142 1.72 16.45 8.43
N ARG A 143 2.10 16.21 7.16
CA ARG A 143 2.13 17.25 6.14
C ARG A 143 0.73 17.63 5.68
N LEU A 144 -0.16 16.66 5.45
CA LEU A 144 -1.54 16.90 5.06
C LEU A 144 -2.31 17.72 6.09
N GLN A 145 -2.05 17.55 7.39
CA GLN A 145 -2.63 18.39 8.45
C GLN A 145 -2.33 19.89 8.29
N ARG A 146 -1.26 20.25 7.59
CA ARG A 146 -0.94 21.65 7.28
C ARG A 146 -1.78 22.20 6.13
N HIS A 147 -2.33 21.35 5.29
CA HIS A 147 -3.24 21.67 4.18
C HIS A 147 -4.69 21.54 4.66
N LYS A 148 -5.15 22.49 5.49
CA LYS A 148 -6.47 22.42 6.15
C LYS A 148 -7.61 22.14 5.18
N HIS A 149 -7.64 22.85 4.03
CA HIS A 149 -8.71 22.69 3.03
C HIS A 149 -8.81 21.27 2.45
N LEU A 150 -7.69 20.58 2.29
CA LEU A 150 -7.68 19.18 1.86
C LEU A 150 -8.00 18.27 3.05
N TYR A 151 -7.43 18.55 4.23
CA TYR A 151 -7.65 17.74 5.42
C TYR A 151 -9.13 17.70 5.81
N ASP A 152 -9.86 18.80 5.61
CA ASP A 152 -11.32 18.91 5.82
C ASP A 152 -12.13 18.07 4.81
N ARG A 153 -11.52 17.59 3.72
CA ARG A 153 -12.13 16.66 2.76
C ARG A 153 -11.89 15.19 3.10
N LEU A 154 -11.08 14.91 4.12
CA LEU A 154 -10.84 13.54 4.58
C LEU A 154 -12.01 13.06 5.44
N LEU A 155 -12.83 12.16 4.90
CA LEU A 155 -13.89 11.49 5.65
C LEU A 155 -13.30 10.51 6.65
N GLU A 156 -12.24 9.79 6.25
CA GLU A 156 -11.62 8.77 7.09
C GLU A 156 -10.10 8.79 6.99
N ILE A 157 -9.49 8.48 8.13
CA ILE A 157 -8.04 8.33 8.26
C ILE A 157 -7.78 6.98 8.92
N ILE A 158 -7.09 6.08 8.22
CA ILE A 158 -6.72 4.76 8.72
C ILE A 158 -5.21 4.68 8.90
N LYS A 159 -4.80 4.24 10.08
CA LYS A 159 -3.43 3.89 10.37
C LYS A 159 -3.25 2.38 10.23
N PHE A 160 -2.40 1.94 9.29
CA PHE A 160 -1.97 0.55 9.23
C PHE A 160 -1.06 0.26 10.40
N GLU A 161 -1.45 -0.69 11.21
CA GLU A 161 -0.72 -1.13 12.40
C GLU A 161 0.18 -2.34 12.09
N PRO A 162 1.23 -2.55 12.87
CA PRO A 162 1.99 -3.79 12.84
C PRO A 162 1.08 -5.00 12.99
N PHE A 163 1.45 -6.11 12.35
CA PHE A 163 0.61 -7.31 12.38
C PHE A 163 0.50 -7.89 13.77
N SER A 164 -0.73 -8.27 14.12
CA SER A 164 -1.01 -9.05 15.31
C SER A 164 -0.55 -10.50 15.15
N LYS A 165 -0.46 -11.22 16.26
CA LYS A 165 -0.17 -12.67 16.23
C LYS A 165 -1.18 -13.44 15.36
N GLN A 166 -2.45 -13.05 15.39
CA GLN A 166 -3.51 -13.66 14.57
C GLN A 166 -3.30 -13.38 13.08
N ASP A 167 -2.92 -12.14 12.71
CA ASP A 167 -2.62 -11.81 11.33
C ASP A 167 -1.43 -12.64 10.80
N ILE A 168 -0.34 -12.75 11.58
CA ILE A 168 0.85 -13.50 11.20
C ILE A 168 0.53 -14.99 11.04
N THR A 169 -0.19 -15.59 11.99
CA THR A 169 -0.65 -16.97 11.88
C THR A 169 -1.49 -17.17 10.61
N SER A 170 -2.44 -16.29 10.36
CA SER A 170 -3.29 -16.35 9.17
C SER A 170 -2.50 -16.22 7.87
N ILE A 171 -1.50 -15.33 7.84
CA ILE A 171 -0.61 -15.15 6.69
C ILE A 171 0.20 -16.43 6.43
N ILE A 172 0.80 -17.02 7.45
CA ILE A 172 1.59 -18.25 7.32
C ILE A 172 0.71 -19.39 6.82
N ASP A 173 -0.42 -19.65 7.46
CA ASP A 173 -1.30 -20.77 7.13
C ASP A 173 -1.89 -20.67 5.71
N GLN A 174 -2.13 -19.47 5.22
CA GLN A 174 -2.68 -19.26 3.89
C GLN A 174 -1.61 -19.22 2.80
N LEU A 175 -0.47 -18.58 3.03
CA LEU A 175 0.57 -18.41 2.01
C LEU A 175 1.51 -19.60 1.91
N SER A 176 1.79 -20.28 3.02
CA SER A 176 2.75 -21.39 2.99
C SER A 176 2.16 -22.63 2.35
N GLU A 177 3.02 -23.34 1.59
CA GLU A 177 2.78 -24.69 1.06
C GLU A 177 3.29 -25.78 2.01
N VAL A 178 4.17 -25.42 2.95
CA VAL A 178 4.71 -26.30 3.97
C VAL A 178 4.11 -25.92 5.32
N LEU A 179 3.82 -26.89 6.15
CA LEU A 179 3.27 -26.63 7.49
C LEU A 179 4.31 -25.99 8.40
N PHE A 180 3.87 -25.08 9.26
CA PHE A 180 4.68 -24.50 10.33
C PHE A 180 4.11 -24.93 11.67
N THR A 181 4.97 -25.40 12.58
CA THR A 181 4.55 -25.67 13.97
C THR A 181 4.16 -24.38 14.70
N ASP A 182 3.36 -24.49 15.74
CA ASP A 182 2.96 -23.32 16.56
C ASP A 182 4.16 -22.61 17.20
N CYS A 183 5.22 -23.36 17.54
CA CYS A 183 6.47 -22.79 18.04
C CYS A 183 7.19 -21.96 16.97
N ALA A 184 7.26 -22.44 15.73
CA ALA A 184 7.81 -21.72 14.60
C ALA A 184 7.00 -20.42 14.29
N LYS A 185 5.68 -20.50 14.29
CA LYS A 185 4.80 -19.32 14.12
C LYS A 185 5.02 -18.29 15.23
N LYS A 186 5.17 -18.74 16.48
CA LYS A 186 5.44 -17.87 17.62
C LYS A 186 6.81 -17.19 17.49
N LEU A 187 7.82 -17.90 17.01
CA LEU A 187 9.15 -17.35 16.76
C LEU A 187 9.08 -16.27 15.66
N LEU A 188 8.35 -16.50 14.55
CA LEU A 188 8.17 -15.50 13.50
C LEU A 188 7.51 -14.22 14.04
N TYR A 189 6.50 -14.35 14.89
CA TYR A 189 5.86 -13.20 15.51
C TYR A 189 6.82 -12.36 16.36
N THR A 190 7.76 -12.99 17.08
CA THR A 190 8.74 -12.26 17.89
C THR A 190 9.83 -11.58 17.05
N ARG A 191 10.09 -12.08 15.84
CA ARG A 191 11.14 -11.58 14.94
C ARG A 191 10.67 -10.51 13.98
N THR A 192 9.42 -10.59 13.53
CA THR A 192 8.89 -9.62 12.57
C THR A 192 7.38 -9.44 12.69
N ASN A 193 6.96 -8.19 12.51
CA ASN A 193 5.55 -7.80 12.40
C ASN A 193 5.28 -7.02 11.10
N ARG A 194 6.20 -7.11 10.12
CA ARG A 194 6.13 -6.44 8.82
C ARG A 194 5.95 -7.45 7.71
N PHE A 195 5.05 -7.17 6.78
CA PHE A 195 4.68 -8.08 5.69
C PHE A 195 5.86 -8.49 4.82
N ARG A 196 6.69 -7.52 4.40
CA ARG A 196 7.83 -7.79 3.52
C ARG A 196 8.84 -8.76 4.13
N GLN A 197 9.17 -8.58 5.41
CA GLN A 197 10.09 -9.48 6.14
C GLN A 197 9.46 -10.86 6.34
N LEU A 198 8.19 -10.91 6.74
CA LEU A 198 7.47 -12.16 6.96
C LEU A 198 7.43 -13.01 5.69
N VAL A 199 7.05 -12.41 4.54
CA VAL A 199 6.99 -13.12 3.25
C VAL A 199 8.37 -13.61 2.82
N LYS A 200 9.43 -12.78 2.99
CA LYS A 200 10.81 -13.17 2.71
C LYS A 200 11.21 -14.41 3.52
N THR A 201 10.96 -14.40 4.82
CA THR A 201 11.31 -15.51 5.71
C THR A 201 10.50 -16.77 5.40
N ILE A 202 9.18 -16.67 5.15
CA ILE A 202 8.36 -17.81 4.74
C ILE A 202 8.91 -18.43 3.45
N SER A 203 9.23 -17.62 2.44
CA SER A 203 9.76 -18.08 1.16
C SER A 203 11.07 -18.84 1.31
N LYS A 204 12.01 -18.31 2.11
CA LYS A 204 13.30 -18.98 2.38
C LYS A 204 13.10 -20.28 3.15
N ALA A 205 12.25 -20.26 4.19
CA ALA A 205 11.98 -21.46 4.98
C ALA A 205 11.33 -22.58 4.13
N GLU A 206 10.41 -22.23 3.23
CA GLU A 206 9.86 -23.21 2.27
C GLU A 206 10.90 -23.77 1.31
N GLN A 207 11.81 -22.93 0.82
CA GLN A 207 12.87 -23.38 -0.07
C GLN A 207 13.77 -24.38 0.63
N VAL A 208 14.19 -24.11 1.86
CA VAL A 208 15.01 -25.01 2.68
C VAL A 208 14.25 -26.31 2.97
N ALA A 209 12.98 -26.21 3.35
CA ALA A 209 12.17 -27.38 3.63
C ALA A 209 12.00 -28.29 2.39
N LYS A 210 11.72 -27.73 1.23
CA LYS A 210 11.58 -28.46 -0.03
C LYS A 210 12.88 -29.13 -0.45
N SER A 211 14.02 -28.43 -0.32
CA SER A 211 15.34 -28.97 -0.67
C SER A 211 15.76 -30.16 0.21
N ASN A 212 15.33 -30.13 1.48
CA ASN A 212 15.69 -31.17 2.46
C ASN A 212 14.57 -32.21 2.68
N GLY A 213 13.48 -32.16 1.93
CA GLY A 213 12.35 -33.08 2.08
C GLY A 213 11.58 -32.94 3.39
N ILE A 214 11.68 -31.78 4.06
CA ILE A 214 11.03 -31.48 5.33
C ILE A 214 9.55 -31.16 5.07
N LYS A 215 8.64 -31.88 5.73
CA LYS A 215 7.20 -31.68 5.58
C LYS A 215 6.62 -30.62 6.49
N GLU A 216 7.29 -30.34 7.62
CA GLU A 216 6.85 -29.39 8.64
C GLU A 216 8.05 -28.60 9.17
N ILE A 217 7.96 -27.27 9.13
CA ILE A 217 9.00 -26.37 9.60
C ILE A 217 8.80 -26.15 11.10
N ASP A 218 9.75 -26.62 11.88
CA ASP A 218 9.81 -26.44 13.32
C ASP A 218 10.65 -25.21 13.72
N GLU A 219 10.74 -24.97 15.02
CA GLU A 219 11.51 -23.84 15.57
C GLU A 219 13.01 -23.95 15.26
N ILE A 220 13.55 -25.18 15.21
CA ILE A 220 14.99 -25.41 14.98
C ILE A 220 15.33 -25.07 13.52
N THR A 221 14.62 -25.65 12.59
CA THR A 221 14.76 -25.36 11.14
C THR A 221 14.62 -23.87 10.86
N LEU A 222 13.63 -23.22 11.48
CA LEU A 222 13.43 -21.79 11.29
C LEU A 222 14.56 -20.93 11.87
N LYS A 223 15.13 -21.31 13.01
CA LYS A 223 16.30 -20.62 13.57
C LYS A 223 17.53 -20.71 12.66
N GLU A 224 17.74 -21.84 12.00
CA GLU A 224 18.82 -22.01 11.03
C GLU A 224 18.63 -21.09 9.80
N VAL A 225 17.39 -21.01 9.29
CA VAL A 225 17.06 -20.10 8.19
C VAL A 225 17.30 -18.63 8.56
N LEU A 226 16.92 -18.24 9.79
CA LEU A 226 17.09 -16.86 10.28
C LEU A 226 18.56 -16.50 10.52
N LYS A 227 19.39 -17.43 11.01
CA LYS A 227 20.83 -17.18 11.20
C LYS A 227 21.54 -16.91 9.88
N ASN A 228 21.21 -17.64 8.84
CA ASN A 228 21.78 -17.41 7.51
C ASN A 228 21.36 -16.05 6.92
N ASP A 229 20.18 -15.53 7.27
CA ASP A 229 19.74 -14.19 6.87
C ASP A 229 20.53 -13.07 7.55
N ASP A 230 20.87 -13.24 8.84
CA ASP A 230 21.65 -12.25 9.59
C ASP A 230 23.11 -12.19 9.07
N THR A 231 23.70 -13.34 8.71
CA THR A 231 25.05 -13.41 8.13
C THR A 231 25.13 -12.80 6.72
N ASP A 232 24.15 -13.07 5.86
CA ASP A 232 24.06 -12.48 4.51
C ASP A 232 23.91 -10.94 4.59
N ALA A 233 23.25 -10.40 5.62
CA ALA A 233 23.08 -8.96 5.80
C ALA A 233 24.36 -8.27 6.25
N GLU A 234 25.13 -8.89 7.15
CA GLU A 234 26.44 -8.37 7.63
C GLU A 234 27.50 -8.39 6.51
N GLU A 235 27.52 -9.42 5.66
CA GLU A 235 28.47 -9.48 4.52
C GLU A 235 28.17 -8.38 3.47
N ILE A 236 26.90 -8.03 3.24
CA ILE A 236 26.51 -6.97 2.31
C ILE A 236 26.88 -5.58 2.85
N GLU A 237 26.75 -5.35 4.16
CA GLU A 237 27.16 -4.09 4.78
C GLU A 237 28.68 -3.89 4.72
N LEU A 238 29.45 -4.93 4.99
CA LEU A 238 30.91 -4.89 4.93
C LEU A 238 31.46 -4.67 3.50
N THR A 239 30.75 -5.14 2.47
CA THR A 239 31.14 -4.91 1.07
C THR A 239 30.79 -3.50 0.60
N ASN A 240 29.75 -2.86 1.16
CA ASN A 240 29.36 -1.50 0.81
C ASN A 240 30.18 -0.41 1.55
N GLU A 241 30.79 -0.72 2.69
CA GLU A 241 31.72 0.19 3.38
C GLU A 241 33.13 0.21 2.77
N ASN A 242 33.46 -0.76 1.93
CA ASN A 242 34.77 -0.89 1.26
C ASN A 242 34.75 -0.46 -0.24
N SER A 243 33.66 0.15 -0.72
CA SER A 243 33.50 0.68 -2.09
C SER A 243 33.26 2.17 -2.10
#